data_aa86f17c665f5ffae0055350a57a47c7
#
_entry.id   aa86f17c665f5ffae0055350a57a47c7
#
_cell.length_a   1.000
_cell.length_b   1.000
_cell.length_c   1.000
_cell.angle_alpha   90.00
_cell.angle_beta   90.00
_cell.angle_gamma   90.00
#
_symmetry.space_group_name_H-M   'P 1'
#
loop_
_entity.id
_entity.type
_entity.pdbx_description
1 polymer ?
#
loop_
_entity_poly.entity_id
_entity_poly.type
_entity_poly.pdbx_seq_one_letter_code
_entity_poly.pdbx_strand_id
1 'polypeptide(L)'
;MISPAKASSDLRTDIINVYFDPDFPLPEGQSLLDYYKSKRYVYVYREIIPVEVAGDTYFAMLGANGGYPDFYGGIQYFKDGRKAAIFSAWDVGADGSCSTCQPGTAAPENQVSVWAKGPRTSTKPFGYEGTGMNSMIYDFDWKIGQKVAMLASVEPAGSGSLISAAIKNGDAPWEFMTSFYVPTRYDMGMSGNYSFLEDFGSGDETLPRSYLVGPSYLEDEDAVGTHFTNVYVGAHNPRGTKIADKHKISVEGSWLRVRTGIPQQVDAKPEYRIQLAKPREIPEIAAGKSLLALAVAGKSTRFQERVKRLELEAKAREEAEANAKAEAAAKARLDAIQKSEAEARVSAKKTNTVSCLKGKKKVLAKDKCPAGYKRVKKSS
;
A
#
# COMPACT_ATOMS: atom_id res chain seq x y z
N MET A 1 6.58 -32.46 -39.48
CA MET A 1 7.42 -31.26 -39.36
C MET A 1 6.47 -30.06 -39.38
N ILE A 2 6.16 -29.53 -38.18
CA ILE A 2 5.36 -28.35 -38.03
C ILE A 2 6.33 -27.17 -38.12
N SER A 3 6.20 -26.38 -39.18
CA SER A 3 6.98 -25.16 -39.38
C SER A 3 6.79 -24.23 -38.17
N PRO A 4 7.86 -23.65 -37.59
CA PRO A 4 7.66 -22.67 -36.57
C PRO A 4 6.91 -21.49 -37.16
N ALA A 5 5.77 -21.14 -36.57
CA ALA A 5 5.03 -19.96 -36.93
C ALA A 5 6.01 -18.77 -36.87
N LYS A 6 6.16 -18.05 -37.98
CA LYS A 6 6.81 -16.75 -38.00
C LYS A 6 6.20 -15.91 -36.90
N ALA A 7 6.95 -15.55 -35.89
CA ALA A 7 6.57 -14.49 -34.98
C ALA A 7 6.29 -13.26 -35.84
N SER A 8 5.02 -12.91 -35.97
CA SER A 8 4.65 -11.73 -36.73
C SER A 8 5.17 -10.52 -35.95
N SER A 9 6.02 -9.74 -36.62
CA SER A 9 6.51 -8.44 -36.16
C SER A 9 5.40 -7.38 -36.00
N ASP A 10 4.15 -7.82 -35.95
CA ASP A 10 2.94 -7.02 -35.94
C ASP A 10 2.11 -7.17 -34.64
N LEU A 11 2.71 -7.67 -33.56
CA LEU A 11 2.04 -7.64 -32.26
C LEU A 11 1.84 -6.18 -31.85
N ARG A 12 0.63 -5.67 -32.04
CA ARG A 12 0.20 -4.36 -31.57
C ARG A 12 -0.23 -4.52 -30.13
N THR A 13 0.64 -4.17 -29.22
CA THR A 13 0.32 -4.07 -27.82
C THR A 13 -0.06 -2.63 -27.51
N ASP A 14 -1.34 -2.40 -27.23
CA ASP A 14 -1.79 -1.11 -26.70
C ASP A 14 -1.53 -1.10 -25.20
N ILE A 15 -0.60 -0.27 -24.75
CA ILE A 15 -0.26 -0.13 -23.33
C ILE A 15 -0.60 1.27 -22.88
N ILE A 16 -1.40 1.38 -21.81
CA ILE A 16 -1.61 2.63 -21.08
C ILE A 16 -0.92 2.52 -19.73
N ASN A 17 0.11 3.32 -19.55
CA ASN A 17 0.87 3.37 -18.32
C ASN A 17 0.27 4.38 -17.34
N VAL A 18 0.26 4.02 -16.07
CA VAL A 18 -0.17 4.82 -14.94
C VAL A 18 0.96 4.86 -13.94
N TYR A 19 1.60 6.01 -13.80
CA TYR A 19 2.71 6.22 -12.86
C TYR A 19 2.19 6.87 -11.60
N PHE A 20 2.72 6.46 -10.47
CA PHE A 20 2.36 6.98 -9.15
C PHE A 20 3.58 7.65 -8.54
N ASP A 21 3.46 8.95 -8.33
CA ASP A 21 4.50 9.78 -7.75
C ASP A 21 4.18 10.17 -6.31
N PRO A 22 5.19 10.50 -5.49
CA PRO A 22 4.96 11.09 -4.18
C PRO A 22 4.20 12.41 -4.30
N ASP A 23 3.57 12.83 -3.21
CA ASP A 23 2.86 14.11 -3.18
C ASP A 23 3.84 15.27 -3.41
N PHE A 24 3.45 16.20 -4.30
CA PHE A 24 4.23 17.40 -4.59
C PHE A 24 3.67 18.61 -3.81
N PRO A 25 4.52 19.58 -3.47
CA PRO A 25 5.93 19.68 -3.80
C PRO A 25 6.81 18.77 -2.94
N LEU A 26 7.88 18.25 -3.55
CA LEU A 26 8.98 17.66 -2.79
C LEU A 26 9.61 18.73 -1.89
N PRO A 27 10.31 18.34 -0.80
CA PRO A 27 11.10 19.28 0.00
C PRO A 27 12.02 20.11 -0.89
N GLU A 28 12.19 21.40 -0.54
CA GLU A 28 12.98 22.33 -1.32
C GLU A 28 14.41 21.80 -1.55
N GLY A 29 14.84 21.81 -2.80
CA GLY A 29 16.17 21.34 -3.20
C GLY A 29 16.31 19.81 -3.32
N GLN A 30 15.27 19.04 -3.07
CA GLN A 30 15.31 17.57 -3.19
C GLN A 30 14.84 17.12 -4.58
N SER A 31 15.67 16.33 -5.26
CA SER A 31 15.25 15.64 -6.49
C SER A 31 14.36 14.43 -6.15
N LEU A 32 13.55 13.98 -7.12
CA LEU A 32 12.73 12.77 -6.96
C LEU A 32 13.62 11.53 -6.63
N LEU A 33 14.79 11.44 -7.24
CA LEU A 33 15.73 10.38 -6.96
C LEU A 33 16.26 10.42 -5.52
N ASP A 34 16.61 11.62 -5.02
CA ASP A 34 17.08 11.78 -3.64
C ASP A 34 15.96 11.50 -2.64
N TYR A 35 14.73 11.86 -2.98
CA TYR A 35 13.55 11.49 -2.19
C TYR A 35 13.45 9.98 -2.03
N TYR A 36 13.46 9.21 -3.12
CA TYR A 36 13.39 7.75 -3.05
C TYR A 36 14.58 7.14 -2.29
N LYS A 37 15.79 7.65 -2.51
CA LYS A 37 16.98 7.21 -1.76
C LYS A 37 16.86 7.43 -0.26
N SER A 38 16.25 8.56 0.15
CA SER A 38 16.07 8.89 1.56
C SER A 38 15.01 8.05 2.25
N LYS A 39 13.98 7.63 1.49
CA LYS A 39 12.84 6.86 2.02
C LYS A 39 13.08 5.36 2.01
N ARG A 40 13.79 4.83 1.01
CA ARG A 40 14.11 3.41 0.88
C ARG A 40 12.87 2.52 1.06
N TYR A 41 11.87 2.72 0.19
CA TYR A 41 10.65 1.92 0.23
C TYR A 41 10.95 0.44 -0.01
N VAL A 42 10.49 -0.40 0.91
CA VAL A 42 10.72 -1.85 0.89
C VAL A 42 9.46 -2.66 0.61
N TYR A 43 8.27 -2.05 0.75
CA TYR A 43 7.01 -2.63 0.34
C TYR A 43 6.26 -1.69 -0.60
N VAL A 44 5.62 -2.28 -1.60
CA VAL A 44 4.62 -1.62 -2.44
C VAL A 44 3.35 -2.46 -2.46
N TYR A 45 2.23 -1.79 -2.25
CA TYR A 45 0.90 -2.39 -2.27
C TYR A 45 0.00 -1.63 -3.23
N ARG A 46 -0.84 -2.36 -3.96
CA ARG A 46 -1.89 -1.78 -4.80
C ARG A 46 -3.08 -2.70 -4.95
N GLU A 47 -4.24 -2.07 -5.15
CA GLU A 47 -5.49 -2.70 -5.47
C GLU A 47 -5.96 -2.33 -6.86
N ILE A 48 -6.62 -3.26 -7.54
CA ILE A 48 -7.36 -3.01 -8.76
C ILE A 48 -8.75 -3.67 -8.70
N ILE A 49 -9.65 -3.18 -9.56
CA ILE A 49 -10.95 -3.81 -9.81
C ILE A 49 -11.10 -3.90 -11.33
N PRO A 50 -11.01 -5.11 -11.94
CA PRO A 50 -11.33 -5.30 -13.36
C PRO A 50 -12.79 -4.94 -13.64
N VAL A 51 -13.05 -4.15 -14.69
CA VAL A 51 -14.40 -3.66 -15.01
C VAL A 51 -14.89 -4.17 -16.36
N GLU A 52 -14.05 -4.06 -17.40
CA GLU A 52 -14.32 -4.59 -18.73
C GLU A 52 -13.11 -5.41 -19.17
N VAL A 53 -13.38 -6.57 -19.76
CA VAL A 53 -12.35 -7.56 -20.08
C VAL A 53 -12.57 -8.08 -21.50
N ALA A 54 -11.52 -8.05 -22.29
CA ALA A 54 -11.43 -8.74 -23.58
C ALA A 54 -10.35 -9.82 -23.53
N GLY A 55 -10.29 -10.70 -24.51
CA GLY A 55 -9.22 -11.68 -24.62
C GLY A 55 -7.84 -11.03 -24.65
N ASP A 56 -6.86 -11.70 -24.06
CA ASP A 56 -5.47 -11.26 -23.97
C ASP A 56 -5.28 -9.90 -23.27
N THR A 57 -6.04 -9.67 -22.19
CA THR A 57 -5.92 -8.48 -21.35
C THR A 57 -4.97 -8.72 -20.19
N TYR A 58 -4.04 -7.81 -19.99
CA TYR A 58 -3.20 -7.73 -18.81
C TYR A 58 -3.51 -6.47 -17.98
N PHE A 59 -3.93 -6.69 -16.77
CA PHE A 59 -4.06 -5.67 -15.74
C PHE A 59 -2.82 -5.73 -14.85
N ALA A 60 -1.77 -5.03 -15.23
CA ALA A 60 -0.60 -4.90 -14.38
C ALA A 60 -0.95 -4.03 -13.18
N MET A 61 -0.84 -4.60 -12.00
CA MET A 61 -1.24 -3.95 -10.76
C MET A 61 -0.14 -3.05 -10.22
N LEU A 62 1.07 -3.56 -10.20
CA LEU A 62 2.22 -2.84 -9.69
C LEU A 62 3.49 -3.21 -10.46
N GLY A 63 4.35 -2.24 -10.58
CA GLY A 63 5.71 -2.38 -11.06
C GLY A 63 6.59 -1.33 -10.43
N ALA A 64 7.88 -1.54 -10.46
CA ALA A 64 8.87 -0.57 -10.07
C ALA A 64 10.00 -0.58 -11.10
N ASN A 65 10.34 0.63 -11.56
CA ASN A 65 11.48 0.89 -12.44
C ASN A 65 12.27 2.04 -11.82
N GLY A 66 13.42 1.92 -11.49
CA GLY A 66 14.14 3.07 -10.92
C GLY A 66 15.52 2.74 -10.45
N GLY A 67 16.04 1.71 -10.95
CA GLY A 67 17.41 1.32 -10.68
C GLY A 67 17.64 -0.17 -10.70
N TYR A 68 17.27 -0.84 -11.77
CA TYR A 68 17.60 -2.23 -12.08
C TYR A 68 17.53 -3.28 -10.92
N PRO A 69 16.94 -4.41 -11.21
CA PRO A 69 16.11 -4.76 -12.34
C PRO A 69 14.66 -4.36 -12.12
N ASP A 70 13.96 -4.10 -13.21
CA ASP A 70 12.53 -3.84 -13.20
C ASP A 70 11.78 -5.10 -12.82
N PHE A 71 10.65 -4.94 -12.15
CA PHE A 71 9.68 -6.01 -11.91
C PHE A 71 8.26 -5.48 -12.07
N TYR A 72 7.36 -6.35 -12.39
CA TYR A 72 5.93 -6.05 -12.44
C TYR A 72 5.09 -7.27 -12.10
N GLY A 73 3.85 -7.02 -11.72
CA GLY A 73 2.90 -8.08 -11.43
C GLY A 73 1.46 -7.62 -11.55
N GLY A 74 0.57 -8.59 -11.75
CA GLY A 74 -0.85 -8.34 -11.90
C GLY A 74 -1.64 -9.59 -12.26
N ILE A 75 -2.75 -9.37 -12.97
CA ILE A 75 -3.63 -10.46 -13.41
C ILE A 75 -3.86 -10.40 -14.92
N GLN A 76 -4.03 -11.58 -15.51
CA GLN A 76 -4.25 -11.74 -16.94
C GLN A 76 -5.56 -12.46 -17.22
N TYR A 77 -6.15 -12.12 -18.36
CA TYR A 77 -7.26 -12.82 -18.98
C TYR A 77 -6.87 -13.22 -20.39
N PHE A 78 -6.81 -14.51 -20.64
CA PHE A 78 -6.42 -15.06 -21.94
C PHE A 78 -7.59 -15.15 -22.90
N LYS A 79 -7.31 -15.18 -24.20
CA LYS A 79 -8.32 -15.29 -25.25
C LYS A 79 -9.20 -16.54 -25.13
N ASP A 80 -8.66 -17.61 -24.56
CA ASP A 80 -9.40 -18.86 -24.32
C ASP A 80 -10.22 -18.86 -23.02
N GLY A 81 -10.32 -17.71 -22.33
CA GLY A 81 -11.10 -17.54 -21.11
C GLY A 81 -10.34 -17.91 -19.82
N ARG A 82 -9.11 -18.44 -19.90
CA ARG A 82 -8.31 -18.70 -18.72
C ARG A 82 -7.90 -17.41 -18.04
N LYS A 83 -7.65 -17.51 -16.75
CA LYS A 83 -7.21 -16.41 -15.90
C LYS A 83 -5.93 -16.79 -15.17
N ALA A 84 -5.06 -15.82 -14.92
CA ALA A 84 -3.86 -16.03 -14.15
C ALA A 84 -3.52 -14.82 -13.31
N ALA A 85 -2.70 -15.04 -12.26
CA ALA A 85 -1.87 -14.02 -11.66
C ALA A 85 -0.44 -14.21 -12.16
N ILE A 86 0.27 -13.11 -12.39
CA ILE A 86 1.64 -13.09 -12.89
C ILE A 86 2.50 -12.14 -12.06
N PHE A 87 3.75 -12.52 -11.85
CA PHE A 87 4.79 -11.65 -11.31
C PHE A 87 6.11 -11.95 -12.02
N SER A 88 6.75 -10.91 -12.53
CA SER A 88 7.95 -11.01 -13.38
C SER A 88 9.04 -10.08 -12.89
N ALA A 89 10.29 -10.50 -13.09
CA ALA A 89 11.48 -9.67 -12.89
C ALA A 89 12.43 -9.85 -14.05
N TRP A 90 12.99 -8.75 -14.56
CA TRP A 90 13.98 -8.77 -15.63
C TRP A 90 15.38 -9.09 -15.11
N ASP A 91 16.17 -9.72 -15.96
CA ASP A 91 17.60 -9.90 -15.73
C ASP A 91 18.31 -8.55 -15.65
N VAL A 92 19.40 -8.49 -14.90
CA VAL A 92 20.18 -7.24 -14.74
C VAL A 92 20.70 -6.77 -16.08
N GLY A 93 20.41 -5.52 -16.42
CA GLY A 93 20.80 -4.91 -17.70
C GLY A 93 20.02 -5.42 -18.91
N ALA A 94 18.91 -6.14 -18.70
CA ALA A 94 18.04 -6.54 -19.80
C ALA A 94 17.47 -5.32 -20.52
N ASP A 95 17.51 -5.34 -21.85
CA ASP A 95 16.88 -4.34 -22.69
C ASP A 95 15.45 -4.79 -23.00
N GLY A 96 14.45 -4.14 -22.39
CA GLY A 96 13.04 -4.43 -22.60
C GLY A 96 12.57 -4.26 -24.06
N SER A 97 13.32 -3.55 -24.89
CA SER A 97 13.03 -3.41 -26.32
C SER A 97 13.58 -4.56 -27.18
N CYS A 98 14.37 -5.48 -26.59
CA CYS A 98 15.01 -6.58 -27.30
C CYS A 98 13.99 -7.67 -27.72
N SER A 99 13.38 -7.52 -28.86
CA SER A 99 12.42 -8.49 -29.43
C SER A 99 13.05 -9.79 -29.94
N THR A 100 14.39 -9.89 -29.98
CA THR A 100 15.13 -11.08 -30.43
C THR A 100 15.80 -11.84 -29.30
N CYS A 101 15.81 -11.29 -28.08
CA CYS A 101 16.41 -11.93 -26.91
C CYS A 101 15.66 -13.22 -26.55
N GLN A 102 16.38 -14.33 -26.51
CA GLN A 102 15.81 -15.64 -26.17
C GLN A 102 15.71 -15.81 -24.65
N PRO A 103 14.71 -16.55 -24.14
CA PRO A 103 14.60 -16.85 -22.72
C PRO A 103 15.87 -17.49 -22.17
N GLY A 104 16.35 -17.03 -21.00
CA GLY A 104 17.49 -17.60 -20.29
C GLY A 104 18.85 -17.38 -20.95
N THR A 105 19.00 -16.41 -21.86
CA THR A 105 20.26 -16.12 -22.56
C THR A 105 21.07 -15.00 -21.94
N ALA A 106 20.60 -14.32 -20.91
CA ALA A 106 21.43 -13.38 -20.16
C ALA A 106 22.67 -14.05 -19.57
N ALA A 107 23.74 -13.29 -19.35
CA ALA A 107 24.92 -13.80 -18.68
C ALA A 107 24.56 -14.33 -17.27
N PRO A 108 25.11 -15.47 -16.83
CA PRO A 108 24.74 -16.11 -15.58
C PRO A 108 24.76 -15.19 -14.35
N GLU A 109 25.72 -14.27 -14.29
CA GLU A 109 25.88 -13.28 -13.24
C GLU A 109 24.78 -12.20 -13.22
N ASN A 110 24.04 -12.09 -14.31
CA ASN A 110 22.94 -11.12 -14.47
C ASN A 110 21.56 -11.77 -14.37
N GLN A 111 21.49 -13.11 -14.35
CA GLN A 111 20.22 -13.82 -14.37
C GLN A 111 19.48 -13.75 -13.06
N VAL A 112 18.20 -13.41 -13.16
CA VAL A 112 17.22 -13.58 -12.08
C VAL A 112 17.00 -15.09 -11.85
N SER A 113 17.00 -15.49 -10.60
CA SER A 113 16.73 -16.88 -10.22
C SER A 113 15.60 -17.00 -9.20
N VAL A 114 14.93 -18.16 -9.22
CA VAL A 114 13.86 -18.45 -8.27
C VAL A 114 14.47 -18.79 -6.91
N TRP A 115 14.17 -17.98 -5.90
CA TRP A 115 14.56 -18.22 -4.53
C TRP A 115 13.56 -19.12 -3.79
N ALA A 116 12.29 -18.77 -3.90
CA ALA A 116 11.16 -19.53 -3.36
C ALA A 116 9.93 -19.31 -4.26
N LYS A 117 9.00 -20.26 -4.24
CA LYS A 117 7.71 -20.12 -4.93
C LYS A 117 6.58 -20.73 -4.12
N GLY A 118 5.38 -20.18 -4.32
CA GLY A 118 4.16 -20.72 -3.74
C GLY A 118 3.79 -22.09 -4.30
N PRO A 119 2.95 -22.85 -3.59
CA PRO A 119 2.60 -24.22 -3.98
C PRO A 119 1.85 -24.30 -5.32
N ARG A 120 1.12 -23.24 -5.70
CA ARG A 120 0.39 -23.15 -6.97
C ARG A 120 1.17 -22.42 -8.07
N THR A 121 2.37 -21.95 -7.78
CA THR A 121 3.14 -21.09 -8.69
C THR A 121 4.01 -21.92 -9.63
N SER A 122 3.89 -21.64 -10.91
CA SER A 122 4.81 -22.06 -11.96
C SER A 122 5.78 -20.94 -12.28
N THR A 123 7.04 -21.27 -12.54
CA THR A 123 8.07 -20.29 -12.90
C THR A 123 8.76 -20.71 -14.21
N LYS A 124 9.04 -19.75 -15.07
CA LYS A 124 9.76 -19.97 -16.32
C LYS A 124 10.54 -18.71 -16.75
N PRO A 125 11.68 -18.87 -17.45
CA PRO A 125 12.31 -17.76 -18.12
C PRO A 125 11.41 -17.16 -19.21
N PHE A 126 11.48 -15.85 -19.41
CA PHE A 126 10.89 -15.16 -20.56
C PHE A 126 11.93 -14.49 -21.43
N GLY A 127 11.54 -14.13 -22.64
CA GLY A 127 12.34 -13.43 -23.63
C GLY A 127 11.47 -12.63 -24.59
N TYR A 128 12.08 -12.06 -25.64
CA TYR A 128 11.43 -11.27 -26.71
C TYR A 128 10.96 -9.86 -26.28
N GLU A 129 11.06 -9.53 -25.05
CA GLU A 129 10.90 -8.20 -24.44
C GLU A 129 12.02 -7.96 -23.41
N GLY A 130 13.26 -8.23 -23.81
CA GLY A 130 14.37 -8.47 -22.91
C GLY A 130 14.36 -9.92 -22.40
N THR A 131 15.07 -10.19 -21.31
CA THR A 131 15.11 -11.50 -20.65
C THR A 131 14.83 -11.35 -19.16
N GLY A 132 14.35 -12.43 -18.55
CA GLY A 132 14.07 -12.46 -17.13
C GLY A 132 13.35 -13.74 -16.69
N MET A 133 12.73 -13.68 -15.52
CA MET A 133 11.99 -14.78 -14.94
C MET A 133 10.56 -14.34 -14.63
N ASN A 134 9.57 -15.14 -15.04
CA ASN A 134 8.20 -14.95 -14.59
C ASN A 134 7.74 -16.05 -13.64
N SER A 135 6.76 -15.72 -12.83
CA SER A 135 5.98 -16.66 -12.03
C SER A 135 4.49 -16.48 -12.32
N MET A 136 3.75 -17.59 -12.40
CA MET A 136 2.32 -17.56 -12.69
C MET A 136 1.57 -18.49 -11.77
N ILE A 137 0.42 -18.02 -11.28
CA ILE A 137 -0.62 -18.86 -10.70
C ILE A 137 -1.70 -18.99 -11.77
N TYR A 138 -1.71 -20.13 -12.48
CA TYR A 138 -2.79 -20.45 -13.42
C TYR A 138 -4.06 -20.75 -12.62
N ASP A 139 -5.24 -20.52 -13.26
CA ASP A 139 -6.55 -20.69 -12.63
C ASP A 139 -6.74 -19.82 -11.37
N PHE A 140 -6.14 -18.63 -11.37
CA PHE A 140 -6.40 -17.61 -10.37
C PHE A 140 -7.76 -16.97 -10.66
N ASP A 141 -8.81 -17.47 -10.00
CA ASP A 141 -10.23 -17.16 -10.34
C ASP A 141 -10.69 -15.79 -9.82
N TRP A 142 -10.08 -14.71 -10.32
CA TRP A 142 -10.58 -13.37 -10.10
C TRP A 142 -11.84 -13.09 -10.93
N LYS A 143 -12.67 -12.10 -10.52
CA LYS A 143 -13.92 -11.76 -11.19
C LYS A 143 -14.00 -10.28 -11.53
N ILE A 144 -14.75 -9.97 -12.59
CA ILE A 144 -15.11 -8.59 -12.92
C ILE A 144 -15.86 -7.98 -11.72
N GLY A 145 -15.53 -6.75 -11.36
CA GLY A 145 -16.09 -6.04 -10.19
C GLY A 145 -15.50 -6.47 -8.85
N GLN A 146 -14.66 -7.49 -8.80
CA GLN A 146 -14.00 -7.94 -7.57
C GLN A 146 -12.64 -7.25 -7.41
N LYS A 147 -12.37 -6.79 -6.20
CA LYS A 147 -11.08 -6.22 -5.85
C LYS A 147 -10.00 -7.32 -5.79
N VAL A 148 -8.87 -7.05 -6.43
CA VAL A 148 -7.66 -7.85 -6.33
C VAL A 148 -6.57 -6.96 -5.76
N ALA A 149 -5.78 -7.47 -4.81
CA ALA A 149 -4.67 -6.76 -4.21
C ALA A 149 -3.35 -7.49 -4.43
N MET A 150 -2.27 -6.75 -4.63
CA MET A 150 -0.92 -7.29 -4.73
C MET A 150 0.01 -6.52 -3.79
N LEU A 151 0.90 -7.25 -3.14
CA LEU A 151 1.96 -6.75 -2.29
C LEU A 151 3.29 -7.29 -2.81
N ALA A 152 4.23 -6.41 -3.04
CA ALA A 152 5.62 -6.79 -3.33
C ALA A 152 6.58 -6.23 -2.29
N SER A 153 7.69 -6.93 -2.08
CA SER A 153 8.78 -6.47 -1.22
C SER A 153 10.12 -6.60 -1.91
N VAL A 154 11.05 -5.74 -1.49
CA VAL A 154 12.47 -5.80 -1.88
C VAL A 154 13.32 -5.86 -0.62
N GLU A 155 14.10 -6.94 -0.48
CA GLU A 155 14.98 -7.15 0.67
C GLU A 155 16.42 -7.40 0.20
N PRO A 156 17.42 -6.75 0.81
CA PRO A 156 18.82 -7.03 0.52
C PRO A 156 19.18 -8.49 0.86
N ALA A 157 19.94 -9.15 -0.01
CA ALA A 157 20.40 -10.53 0.19
C ALA A 157 21.82 -10.69 -0.35
N GLY A 158 22.81 -10.59 0.52
CA GLY A 158 24.23 -10.63 0.12
C GLY A 158 24.58 -9.49 -0.84
N SER A 159 25.14 -9.83 -2.01
CA SER A 159 25.44 -8.88 -3.08
C SER A 159 24.23 -8.53 -3.94
N GLY A 160 23.10 -9.21 -3.76
CA GLY A 160 21.88 -9.00 -4.52
C GLY A 160 20.70 -8.58 -3.66
N SER A 161 19.51 -8.79 -4.19
CA SER A 161 18.22 -8.52 -3.53
C SER A 161 17.24 -9.66 -3.74
N LEU A 162 16.34 -9.86 -2.79
CA LEU A 162 15.16 -10.70 -2.95
C LEU A 162 13.96 -9.81 -3.27
N ILE A 163 13.30 -10.07 -4.38
CA ILE A 163 12.05 -9.44 -4.75
C ILE A 163 10.95 -10.48 -4.59
N SER A 164 9.98 -10.19 -3.73
CA SER A 164 8.93 -11.15 -3.39
C SER A 164 7.55 -10.58 -3.67
N ALA A 165 6.60 -11.43 -4.05
CA ALA A 165 5.22 -11.00 -4.29
C ALA A 165 4.22 -11.95 -3.65
N ALA A 166 3.13 -11.36 -3.17
CA ALA A 166 1.92 -12.04 -2.74
C ALA A 166 0.69 -11.35 -3.37
N ILE A 167 -0.36 -12.13 -3.61
CA ILE A 167 -1.60 -11.66 -4.21
C ILE A 167 -2.80 -12.05 -3.35
N LYS A 168 -3.85 -11.24 -3.39
CA LYS A 168 -5.09 -11.46 -2.65
C LYS A 168 -6.28 -11.23 -3.57
N ASN A 169 -7.22 -12.19 -3.62
CA ASN A 169 -8.42 -12.15 -4.42
C ASN A 169 -9.65 -11.87 -3.55
N GLY A 170 -10.16 -10.64 -3.59
CA GLY A 170 -11.26 -10.22 -2.71
C GLY A 170 -10.91 -10.40 -1.23
N ASP A 171 -11.78 -11.09 -0.50
CA ASP A 171 -11.60 -11.39 0.93
C ASP A 171 -10.82 -12.68 1.20
N ALA A 172 -10.37 -13.38 0.16
CA ALA A 172 -9.55 -14.59 0.33
C ALA A 172 -8.24 -14.28 1.07
N PRO A 173 -7.62 -15.27 1.73
CA PRO A 173 -6.28 -15.09 2.29
C PRO A 173 -5.25 -14.68 1.24
N TRP A 174 -4.17 -14.02 1.69
CA TRP A 174 -3.00 -13.77 0.85
C TRP A 174 -2.40 -15.07 0.36
N GLU A 175 -2.05 -15.13 -0.91
CA GLU A 175 -1.37 -16.23 -1.55
C GLU A 175 0.04 -15.80 -1.95
N PHE A 176 1.05 -16.52 -1.46
CA PHE A 176 2.45 -16.29 -1.85
C PHE A 176 2.66 -16.72 -3.30
N MET A 177 3.19 -15.83 -4.11
CA MET A 177 3.55 -16.13 -5.49
C MET A 177 4.99 -16.63 -5.57
N THR A 178 5.95 -15.74 -5.40
CA THR A 178 7.36 -16.06 -5.58
C THR A 178 8.26 -15.09 -4.85
N SER A 179 9.49 -15.52 -4.62
CA SER A 179 10.63 -14.67 -4.31
C SER A 179 11.70 -14.94 -5.36
N PHE A 180 12.15 -13.91 -6.05
CA PHE A 180 13.26 -13.94 -6.99
C PHE A 180 14.52 -13.39 -6.33
N TYR A 181 15.64 -14.07 -6.51
CA TYR A 181 16.95 -13.48 -6.27
C TYR A 181 17.41 -12.75 -7.51
N VAL A 182 17.74 -11.50 -7.34
CA VAL A 182 18.27 -10.61 -8.38
C VAL A 182 19.70 -10.26 -8.02
N PRO A 183 20.68 -10.49 -8.90
CA PRO A 183 22.11 -10.31 -8.58
C PRO A 183 22.54 -8.82 -8.59
N THR A 184 21.68 -7.92 -8.12
CA THR A 184 22.01 -6.52 -7.87
C THR A 184 21.28 -5.99 -6.64
N ARG A 185 21.83 -4.96 -6.03
CA ARG A 185 21.24 -4.37 -4.83
C ARG A 185 20.30 -3.23 -5.17
N TYR A 186 19.13 -3.28 -4.54
CA TYR A 186 18.15 -2.18 -4.54
C TYR A 186 18.46 -1.21 -3.39
N ASP A 187 19.60 -0.52 -3.46
CA ASP A 187 20.03 0.38 -2.39
C ASP A 187 19.11 1.60 -2.21
N MET A 188 18.33 1.92 -3.24
CA MET A 188 17.34 3.00 -3.19
C MET A 188 15.94 2.52 -2.77
N GLY A 189 15.76 1.22 -2.52
CA GLY A 189 14.43 0.65 -2.39
C GLY A 189 13.65 0.69 -3.72
N MET A 190 12.32 0.63 -3.63
CA MET A 190 11.43 0.68 -4.79
C MET A 190 11.15 2.12 -5.21
N SER A 191 11.34 2.43 -6.48
CA SER A 191 11.06 3.72 -7.10
C SER A 191 10.33 3.55 -8.42
N GLY A 192 9.85 4.65 -9.01
CA GLY A 192 9.20 4.62 -10.32
C GLY A 192 7.96 3.72 -10.35
N ASN A 193 7.11 3.82 -9.33
CA ASN A 193 5.93 2.97 -9.21
C ASN A 193 4.94 3.17 -10.35
N TYR A 194 4.55 2.08 -11.00
CA TYR A 194 3.61 2.13 -12.11
C TYR A 194 2.60 0.99 -12.08
N SER A 195 1.61 1.12 -12.92
CA SER A 195 0.60 0.14 -13.30
C SER A 195 0.37 0.32 -14.80
N PHE A 196 -0.20 -0.68 -15.47
CA PHE A 196 -0.62 -0.50 -16.85
C PHE A 196 -1.78 -1.43 -17.23
N LEU A 197 -2.48 -1.01 -18.28
CA LEU A 197 -3.48 -1.82 -18.97
C LEU A 197 -2.95 -2.15 -20.36
N GLU A 198 -2.93 -3.43 -20.70
CA GLU A 198 -2.33 -3.90 -21.94
C GLU A 198 -3.21 -4.93 -22.66
N ASP A 199 -3.27 -4.82 -23.98
CA ASP A 199 -3.61 -5.92 -24.89
C ASP A 199 -2.30 -6.64 -25.27
N PHE A 200 -2.01 -7.79 -24.64
CA PHE A 200 -0.73 -8.49 -24.85
C PHE A 200 -0.79 -9.53 -25.99
N GLY A 201 -1.93 -9.67 -26.64
CA GLY A 201 -2.14 -10.63 -27.72
C GLY A 201 -2.30 -9.97 -29.08
N SER A 202 -2.69 -10.78 -30.06
CA SER A 202 -3.18 -10.33 -31.36
C SER A 202 -4.68 -9.97 -31.30
N GLY A 203 -5.14 -9.43 -30.15
CA GLY A 203 -6.53 -9.18 -29.86
C GLY A 203 -7.15 -8.08 -30.73
N ASP A 204 -8.46 -7.98 -30.65
CA ASP A 204 -9.21 -6.89 -31.28
C ASP A 204 -9.06 -5.63 -30.42
N GLU A 205 -8.24 -4.68 -30.88
CA GLU A 205 -8.02 -3.38 -30.25
C GLU A 205 -9.30 -2.55 -30.06
N THR A 206 -10.40 -2.94 -30.71
CA THR A 206 -11.69 -2.27 -30.60
C THR A 206 -12.52 -2.78 -29.42
N LEU A 207 -12.14 -3.91 -28.83
CA LEU A 207 -12.85 -4.44 -27.68
C LEU A 207 -12.48 -3.68 -26.39
N PRO A 208 -13.50 -3.30 -25.62
CA PRO A 208 -13.25 -2.51 -24.41
C PRO A 208 -12.54 -3.32 -23.32
N ARG A 209 -11.52 -2.70 -22.76
CA ARG A 209 -10.82 -3.15 -21.56
C ARG A 209 -10.82 -2.02 -20.56
N SER A 210 -11.16 -2.26 -19.30
CA SER A 210 -11.05 -1.25 -18.28
C SER A 210 -10.87 -1.84 -16.89
N TYR A 211 -10.23 -1.05 -16.04
CA TYR A 211 -10.07 -1.34 -14.61
C TYR A 211 -10.11 -0.05 -13.80
N LEU A 212 -10.40 -0.20 -12.53
CA LEU A 212 -10.12 0.79 -11.51
C LEU A 212 -8.78 0.44 -10.88
N VAL A 213 -7.89 1.40 -10.79
CA VAL A 213 -6.62 1.27 -10.07
C VAL A 213 -6.60 2.24 -8.90
N GLY A 214 -6.32 1.74 -7.71
CA GLY A 214 -6.22 2.53 -6.48
C GLY A 214 -4.85 3.21 -6.35
N PRO A 215 -4.71 4.14 -5.40
CA PRO A 215 -3.44 4.74 -5.07
C PRO A 215 -2.40 3.68 -4.70
N SER A 216 -1.14 3.96 -5.02
CA SER A 216 -0.04 3.14 -4.55
C SER A 216 0.20 3.41 -3.07
N TYR A 217 0.31 2.36 -2.26
CA TYR A 217 0.79 2.47 -0.88
C TYR A 217 2.18 1.90 -0.78
N LEU A 218 3.10 2.69 -0.28
CA LEU A 218 4.48 2.30 -0.07
C LEU A 218 4.82 2.38 1.41
N GLU A 219 5.64 1.45 1.87
CA GLU A 219 6.16 1.45 3.23
C GLU A 219 7.69 1.37 3.17
N ASP A 220 8.34 2.25 3.91
CA ASP A 220 9.80 2.30 4.00
C ASP A 220 10.37 1.28 5.00
N GLU A 221 11.69 1.25 5.14
CA GLU A 221 12.37 0.33 6.05
C GLU A 221 12.11 0.61 7.53
N ASP A 222 11.57 1.79 7.86
CA ASP A 222 11.17 2.19 9.21
C ASP A 222 9.68 1.92 9.48
N ALA A 223 9.01 1.18 8.58
CA ALA A 223 7.59 0.89 8.61
C ALA A 223 6.68 2.13 8.54
N VAL A 224 7.20 3.24 7.99
CA VAL A 224 6.41 4.44 7.72
C VAL A 224 5.76 4.29 6.34
N GLY A 225 4.44 4.18 6.36
CA GLY A 225 3.66 4.01 5.14
C GLY A 225 3.11 5.32 4.59
N THR A 226 3.03 5.42 3.27
CA THR A 226 2.45 6.57 2.58
C THR A 226 1.68 6.15 1.33
N HIS A 227 0.60 6.87 1.04
CA HIS A 227 -0.13 6.73 -0.22
C HIS A 227 0.42 7.71 -1.26
N PHE A 228 0.71 7.20 -2.44
CA PHE A 228 1.05 7.98 -3.61
C PHE A 228 -0.24 8.22 -4.39
N THR A 229 -0.70 9.46 -4.39
CA THR A 229 -1.98 9.89 -4.96
C THR A 229 -1.81 10.79 -6.17
N ASN A 230 -0.60 11.31 -6.42
CA ASN A 230 -0.27 11.97 -7.68
C ASN A 230 -0.10 10.92 -8.77
N VAL A 231 -0.89 11.04 -9.81
CA VAL A 231 -0.92 10.08 -10.91
C VAL A 231 -0.57 10.80 -12.22
N TYR A 232 0.35 10.20 -12.95
CA TYR A 232 0.66 10.56 -14.31
C TYR A 232 0.26 9.42 -15.24
N VAL A 233 -0.56 9.70 -16.23
CA VAL A 233 -1.01 8.71 -17.21
C VAL A 233 -0.40 9.04 -18.56
N GLY A 234 0.35 8.09 -19.12
CA GLY A 234 0.95 8.18 -20.43
C GLY A 234 0.49 7.02 -21.31
N ALA A 235 -0.02 7.32 -22.49
CA ALA A 235 -0.21 6.30 -23.52
C ALA A 235 1.14 6.03 -24.18
N HIS A 236 1.69 4.85 -23.97
CA HIS A 236 2.91 4.41 -24.62
C HIS A 236 2.57 3.49 -25.78
N ASN A 237 2.89 3.94 -26.98
CA ASN A 237 2.89 3.07 -28.16
C ASN A 237 4.31 2.96 -28.70
N PRO A 238 4.99 1.83 -28.47
CA PRO A 238 6.35 1.63 -28.96
C PRO A 238 6.46 1.71 -30.49
N ARG A 239 5.34 1.68 -31.20
CA ARG A 239 5.30 1.74 -32.69
C ARG A 239 4.88 3.09 -33.24
N GLY A 240 4.72 4.11 -32.41
CA GLY A 240 4.43 5.48 -32.88
C GLY A 240 3.03 5.69 -33.49
N THR A 241 2.12 4.71 -33.40
CA THR A 241 0.71 4.91 -33.77
C THR A 241 0.00 5.65 -32.64
N LYS A 242 -0.85 6.62 -33.00
CA LYS A 242 -1.57 7.43 -32.01
C LYS A 242 -2.59 6.58 -31.24
N ILE A 243 -2.25 6.12 -30.05
CA ILE A 243 -3.20 5.46 -29.14
C ILE A 243 -4.08 6.49 -28.43
N ALA A 244 -3.68 7.76 -28.45
CA ALA A 244 -4.39 8.85 -27.79
C ALA A 244 -5.91 8.86 -28.06
N ASP A 245 -6.33 8.32 -29.19
CA ASP A 245 -7.73 8.38 -29.62
C ASP A 245 -8.59 7.20 -29.09
N LYS A 246 -8.01 6.23 -28.40
CA LYS A 246 -8.70 4.98 -27.99
C LYS A 246 -8.79 4.75 -26.49
N HIS A 247 -8.40 5.69 -25.65
CA HIS A 247 -8.45 5.52 -24.20
C HIS A 247 -9.25 6.60 -23.51
N LYS A 248 -9.83 6.27 -22.37
CA LYS A 248 -10.52 7.21 -21.49
C LYS A 248 -10.04 7.05 -20.06
N ILE A 249 -9.79 8.19 -19.42
CA ILE A 249 -9.36 8.27 -18.03
C ILE A 249 -10.42 9.05 -17.27
N SER A 250 -10.83 8.54 -16.09
CA SER A 250 -11.73 9.26 -15.18
C SER A 250 -11.38 8.94 -13.73
N VAL A 251 -11.71 9.88 -12.83
CA VAL A 251 -11.50 9.73 -11.39
C VAL A 251 -12.80 9.29 -10.73
N GLU A 252 -12.73 8.27 -9.90
CA GLU A 252 -13.84 7.75 -9.10
C GLU A 252 -13.41 7.70 -7.62
N GLY A 253 -13.53 8.82 -6.93
CA GLY A 253 -13.05 8.97 -5.55
C GLY A 253 -11.54 8.86 -5.43
N SER A 254 -11.04 7.83 -4.74
CA SER A 254 -9.61 7.51 -4.64
C SER A 254 -9.12 6.58 -5.75
N TRP A 255 -9.96 6.25 -6.73
CA TRP A 255 -9.64 5.35 -7.82
C TRP A 255 -9.50 6.08 -9.14
N LEU A 256 -8.60 5.59 -9.99
CA LEU A 256 -8.50 5.99 -11.37
C LEU A 256 -9.11 4.91 -12.24
N ARG A 257 -10.11 5.25 -13.05
CA ARG A 257 -10.60 4.36 -14.11
C ARG A 257 -9.76 4.57 -15.36
N VAL A 258 -9.18 3.51 -15.84
CA VAL A 258 -8.47 3.45 -17.11
C VAL A 258 -9.26 2.55 -18.05
N ARG A 259 -9.54 3.04 -19.27
CA ARG A 259 -10.30 2.30 -20.29
C ARG A 259 -9.65 2.46 -21.66
N THR A 260 -9.57 1.36 -22.40
CA THR A 260 -9.08 1.30 -23.78
C THR A 260 -10.11 0.59 -24.68
N GLY A 261 -9.87 0.56 -25.98
CA GLY A 261 -10.76 -0.12 -26.93
C GLY A 261 -12.07 0.60 -27.19
N ILE A 262 -12.13 1.92 -27.02
CA ILE A 262 -13.32 2.72 -27.28
C ILE A 262 -13.25 3.26 -28.72
N PRO A 263 -14.23 2.93 -29.57
CA PRO A 263 -14.38 3.67 -30.82
C PRO A 263 -14.90 5.06 -30.48
N GLN A 264 -14.09 6.05 -30.60
CA GLN A 264 -14.34 7.50 -30.53
C GLN A 264 -13.84 8.31 -29.34
N GLN A 265 -13.27 9.42 -29.78
CA GLN A 265 -13.14 10.75 -29.16
C GLN A 265 -12.78 10.73 -27.68
N VAL A 266 -11.54 10.82 -27.51
CA VAL A 266 -11.01 11.34 -26.28
C VAL A 266 -10.46 12.72 -26.58
N ASP A 267 -10.67 13.64 -25.66
CA ASP A 267 -9.83 14.83 -25.57
C ASP A 267 -8.37 14.35 -25.45
N ALA A 268 -7.74 14.20 -26.60
CA ALA A 268 -6.42 13.56 -26.73
C ALA A 268 -5.35 14.48 -26.12
N LYS A 269 -5.27 14.48 -24.81
CA LYS A 269 -4.05 14.88 -24.13
C LYS A 269 -3.19 13.65 -24.00
N PRO A 270 -1.99 13.61 -24.57
CA PRO A 270 -1.13 12.45 -24.47
C PRO A 270 -0.64 12.18 -23.04
N GLU A 271 -0.90 13.09 -22.13
CA GLU A 271 -0.45 13.05 -20.76
C GLU A 271 -1.47 13.67 -19.81
N TYR A 272 -1.85 12.92 -18.78
CA TYR A 272 -2.73 13.39 -17.73
C TYR A 272 -1.96 13.43 -16.40
N ARG A 273 -2.03 14.57 -15.71
CA ARG A 273 -1.66 14.66 -14.31
C ARG A 273 -2.92 14.77 -13.48
N ILE A 274 -3.08 13.86 -12.53
CA ILE A 274 -4.30 13.69 -11.77
C ILE A 274 -3.93 13.53 -10.30
N GLN A 275 -4.67 14.24 -9.43
CA GLN A 275 -4.59 14.04 -8.00
C GLN A 275 -5.77 13.18 -7.57
N LEU A 276 -5.52 11.98 -7.04
CA LEU A 276 -6.54 11.14 -6.43
C LEU A 276 -6.83 11.58 -5.00
N ALA A 277 -8.03 11.31 -4.52
CA ALA A 277 -8.33 11.48 -3.11
C ALA A 277 -7.47 10.51 -2.27
N LYS A 278 -6.87 11.02 -1.20
CA LYS A 278 -6.07 10.19 -0.29
C LYS A 278 -6.99 9.24 0.49
N PRO A 279 -6.75 7.93 0.48
CA PRO A 279 -7.49 7.00 1.31
C PRO A 279 -7.34 7.35 2.79
N ARG A 280 -8.42 7.18 3.56
CA ARG A 280 -8.40 7.43 5.01
C ARG A 280 -7.72 6.31 5.79
N GLU A 281 -7.78 5.10 5.25
CA GLU A 281 -7.31 3.89 5.90
C GLU A 281 -5.99 3.42 5.32
N ILE A 282 -5.12 2.92 6.19
CA ILE A 282 -3.92 2.20 5.80
C ILE A 282 -4.36 0.79 5.37
N PRO A 283 -3.89 0.28 4.22
CA PRO A 283 -4.27 -1.06 3.78
C PRO A 283 -3.83 -2.14 4.77
N GLU A 284 -4.68 -3.15 4.95
CA GLU A 284 -4.37 -4.30 5.80
C GLU A 284 -3.39 -5.24 5.10
N ILE A 285 -2.09 -4.96 5.22
CA ILE A 285 -1.02 -5.72 4.57
C ILE A 285 -0.22 -6.62 5.51
N ALA A 286 -0.53 -6.62 6.82
CA ALA A 286 0.26 -7.33 7.83
C ALA A 286 0.41 -8.83 7.53
N ALA A 287 -0.69 -9.52 7.16
CA ALA A 287 -0.65 -10.93 6.80
C ALA A 287 0.17 -11.20 5.52
N GLY A 288 0.05 -10.32 4.52
CA GLY A 288 0.88 -10.38 3.30
C GLY A 288 2.36 -10.18 3.62
N LYS A 289 2.71 -9.20 4.45
CA LYS A 289 4.09 -8.96 4.91
C LYS A 289 4.67 -10.18 5.63
N SER A 290 3.88 -10.79 6.53
CA SER A 290 4.31 -12.02 7.22
C SER A 290 4.58 -13.16 6.25
N LEU A 291 3.74 -13.31 5.23
CA LEU A 291 3.92 -14.33 4.20
C LEU A 291 5.19 -14.11 3.37
N LEU A 292 5.46 -12.87 2.95
CA LEU A 292 6.69 -12.51 2.24
C LEU A 292 7.93 -12.69 3.12
N ALA A 293 7.84 -12.34 4.40
CA ALA A 293 8.91 -12.50 5.36
C ALA A 293 9.35 -13.97 5.53
N LEU A 294 8.40 -14.90 5.58
CA LEU A 294 8.69 -16.32 5.65
C LEU A 294 9.48 -16.81 4.43
N ALA A 295 9.18 -16.27 3.25
CA ALA A 295 9.87 -16.63 2.01
C ALA A 295 11.34 -16.20 1.98
N VAL A 296 11.70 -15.13 2.68
CA VAL A 296 13.08 -14.61 2.76
C VAL A 296 13.78 -14.98 4.08
N ALA A 297 13.12 -15.71 4.97
CA ALA A 297 13.66 -16.12 6.26
C ALA A 297 15.00 -16.85 6.10
N GLY A 298 15.97 -16.48 6.95
CA GLY A 298 17.31 -17.06 6.96
C GLY A 298 18.28 -16.51 5.91
N LYS A 299 17.87 -15.56 5.06
CA LYS A 299 18.72 -14.97 4.01
C LYS A 299 18.90 -13.46 4.09
N SER A 300 17.95 -12.72 4.64
CA SER A 300 18.10 -11.29 4.86
C SER A 300 18.42 -11.00 6.33
N THR A 301 19.70 -10.76 6.63
CA THR A 301 20.13 -10.33 7.97
C THR A 301 19.44 -9.02 8.37
N ARG A 302 19.34 -8.11 7.42
CA ARG A 302 18.71 -6.80 7.62
C ARG A 302 17.19 -6.92 7.89
N PHE A 303 16.52 -7.89 7.26
CA PHE A 303 15.12 -8.18 7.55
C PHE A 303 14.94 -8.68 8.99
N GLN A 304 15.80 -9.60 9.44
CA GLN A 304 15.75 -10.11 10.82
C GLN A 304 16.01 -9.01 11.85
N GLU A 305 16.97 -8.13 11.60
CA GLU A 305 17.25 -6.96 12.43
C GLU A 305 16.07 -6.00 12.47
N ARG A 306 15.41 -5.75 11.33
CA ARG A 306 14.22 -4.91 11.24
C ARG A 306 13.04 -5.52 12.01
N VAL A 307 12.76 -6.80 11.86
CA VAL A 307 11.69 -7.49 12.62
C VAL A 307 11.94 -7.35 14.12
N LYS A 308 13.17 -7.62 14.57
CA LYS A 308 13.53 -7.47 15.99
C LYS A 308 13.35 -6.04 16.50
N ARG A 309 13.71 -5.03 15.67
CA ARG A 309 13.49 -3.62 16.02
C ARG A 309 12.00 -3.30 16.15
N LEU A 310 11.16 -3.71 15.18
CA LEU A 310 9.72 -3.48 15.20
C LEU A 310 9.03 -4.16 16.39
N GLU A 311 9.46 -5.36 16.77
CA GLU A 311 8.97 -6.04 17.97
C GLU A 311 9.30 -5.26 19.25
N LEU A 312 10.54 -4.71 19.35
CA LEU A 312 10.93 -3.86 20.47
C LEU A 312 10.15 -2.56 20.54
N GLU A 313 9.91 -1.90 19.40
CA GLU A 313 9.10 -0.69 19.31
C GLU A 313 7.63 -0.93 19.66
N ALA A 314 7.05 -2.05 19.20
CA ALA A 314 5.69 -2.43 19.56
C ALA A 314 5.55 -2.64 21.07
N LYS A 315 6.51 -3.35 21.68
CA LYS A 315 6.54 -3.56 23.13
C LYS A 315 6.68 -2.26 23.91
N ALA A 316 7.55 -1.36 23.43
CA ALA A 316 7.73 -0.03 24.06
C ALA A 316 6.45 0.81 23.98
N ARG A 317 5.68 0.73 22.88
CA ARG A 317 4.38 1.39 22.75
C ARG A 317 3.35 0.85 23.73
N GLU A 318 3.25 -0.48 23.85
CA GLU A 318 2.34 -1.10 24.83
C GLU A 318 2.68 -0.68 26.27
N GLU A 319 3.94 -0.65 26.63
CA GLU A 319 4.41 -0.19 27.94
C GLU A 319 4.08 1.31 28.16
N ALA A 320 4.27 2.15 27.15
CA ALA A 320 3.95 3.58 27.22
C ALA A 320 2.43 3.81 27.37
N GLU A 321 1.59 3.06 26.65
CA GLU A 321 0.14 3.13 26.80
C GLU A 321 -0.34 2.64 28.17
N ALA A 322 0.26 1.57 28.70
CA ALA A 322 -0.05 1.06 30.03
C ALA A 322 0.31 2.09 31.10
N ASN A 323 1.48 2.72 30.99
CA ASN A 323 1.92 3.77 31.89
C ASN A 323 1.00 5.01 31.83
N ALA A 324 0.63 5.45 30.63
CA ALA A 324 -0.29 6.58 30.46
C ALA A 324 -1.68 6.30 31.07
N LYS A 325 -2.19 5.08 30.93
CA LYS A 325 -3.45 4.65 31.59
C LYS A 325 -3.31 4.64 33.11
N ALA A 326 -2.17 4.16 33.64
CA ALA A 326 -1.91 4.15 35.08
C ALA A 326 -1.80 5.58 35.65
N GLU A 327 -1.12 6.48 34.98
CA GLU A 327 -1.03 7.90 35.37
C GLU A 327 -2.39 8.59 35.33
N ALA A 328 -3.19 8.37 34.29
CA ALA A 328 -4.54 8.91 34.21
C ALA A 328 -5.43 8.41 35.34
N ALA A 329 -5.35 7.11 35.68
CA ALA A 329 -6.09 6.54 36.80
C ALA A 329 -5.62 7.10 38.15
N ALA A 330 -4.31 7.29 38.34
CA ALA A 330 -3.76 7.90 39.54
C ALA A 330 -4.23 9.36 39.73
N LYS A 331 -4.20 10.14 38.62
CA LYS A 331 -4.71 11.51 38.62
C LYS A 331 -6.20 11.58 38.95
N ALA A 332 -7.02 10.72 38.35
CA ALA A 332 -8.46 10.65 38.63
C ALA A 332 -8.75 10.31 40.12
N ARG A 333 -7.94 9.44 40.74
CA ARG A 333 -8.03 9.14 42.18
C ARG A 333 -7.69 10.35 43.04
N LEU A 334 -6.64 11.10 42.68
CA LEU A 334 -6.22 12.31 43.38
C LEU A 334 -7.32 13.39 43.33
N ASP A 335 -7.88 13.61 42.16
CA ASP A 335 -8.97 14.57 41.95
C ASP A 335 -10.23 14.18 42.74
N ALA A 336 -10.54 12.89 42.83
CA ALA A 336 -11.67 12.39 43.65
C ALA A 336 -11.43 12.60 45.15
N ILE A 337 -10.20 12.40 45.64
CA ILE A 337 -9.83 12.66 47.05
C ILE A 337 -9.96 14.16 47.36
N GLN A 338 -9.41 15.03 46.54
CA GLN A 338 -9.49 16.48 46.70
C GLN A 338 -10.94 16.97 46.72
N LYS A 339 -11.77 16.42 45.82
CA LYS A 339 -13.20 16.75 45.78
C LYS A 339 -13.92 16.30 47.10
N SER A 340 -13.62 15.11 47.57
CA SER A 340 -14.22 14.60 48.82
C SER A 340 -13.81 15.42 50.06
N GLU A 341 -12.52 15.84 50.12
CA GLU A 341 -12.05 16.75 51.16
C GLU A 341 -12.67 18.14 51.11
N ALA A 342 -12.86 18.68 49.89
CA ALA A 342 -13.56 19.95 49.70
C ALA A 342 -15.01 19.89 50.16
N GLU A 343 -15.73 18.81 49.83
CA GLU A 343 -17.11 18.57 50.27
C GLU A 343 -17.20 18.42 51.79
N ALA A 344 -16.25 17.70 52.41
CA ALA A 344 -16.16 17.56 53.86
C ALA A 344 -15.94 18.92 54.57
N ARG A 345 -15.08 19.77 54.03
CA ARG A 345 -14.83 21.13 54.53
C ARG A 345 -16.06 22.03 54.44
N VAL A 346 -16.86 21.91 53.34
CA VAL A 346 -18.11 22.65 53.18
C VAL A 346 -19.13 22.16 54.17
N SER A 347 -19.26 20.85 54.40
CA SER A 347 -20.14 20.25 55.39
C SER A 347 -19.78 20.68 56.81
N ALA A 348 -18.48 20.68 57.18
CA ALA A 348 -18.02 21.13 58.49
C ALA A 348 -18.34 22.64 58.74
N LYS A 349 -18.28 23.49 57.72
CA LYS A 349 -18.67 24.90 57.83
C LYS A 349 -20.17 25.09 58.04
N LYS A 350 -21.01 24.21 57.55
CA LYS A 350 -22.46 24.27 57.76
C LYS A 350 -22.91 23.91 59.19
N THR A 351 -22.12 23.12 59.90
CA THR A 351 -22.45 22.68 61.27
C THR A 351 -22.27 23.75 62.34
N ASN A 352 -21.52 24.81 62.10
CA ASN A 352 -21.25 25.88 63.07
C ASN A 352 -22.23 27.06 63.01
N THR A 353 -23.33 26.92 62.31
CA THR A 353 -24.36 27.99 62.28
C THR A 353 -25.39 27.75 63.35
N VAL A 354 -25.52 28.72 64.26
CA VAL A 354 -26.48 28.67 65.39
C VAL A 354 -27.70 29.56 65.07
N SER A 355 -28.87 29.05 65.39
CA SER A 355 -30.12 29.82 65.30
C SER A 355 -30.31 30.67 66.57
N CYS A 356 -30.48 31.94 66.39
CA CYS A 356 -30.63 32.92 67.50
C CYS A 356 -31.97 33.60 67.39
N LEU A 357 -32.62 33.88 68.50
CA LEU A 357 -33.93 34.52 68.58
C LEU A 357 -33.93 35.71 69.53
N LYS A 358 -34.59 36.84 69.12
CA LYS A 358 -34.95 37.98 69.96
C LYS A 358 -36.39 38.40 69.68
N GLY A 359 -37.27 38.10 70.63
CA GLY A 359 -38.72 38.23 70.39
C GLY A 359 -39.19 37.33 69.27
N LYS A 360 -39.87 37.87 68.26
CA LYS A 360 -40.35 37.12 67.07
C LYS A 360 -39.31 37.10 65.97
N LYS A 361 -38.08 37.71 66.09
CA LYS A 361 -37.08 37.81 65.06
C LYS A 361 -36.05 36.70 65.23
N LYS A 362 -35.90 35.83 64.22
CA LYS A 362 -34.93 34.73 64.14
C LYS A 362 -33.82 35.12 63.19
N VAL A 363 -32.57 34.92 63.62
CA VAL A 363 -31.37 35.11 62.76
C VAL A 363 -30.45 33.91 62.89
N LEU A 364 -29.71 33.60 61.83
CA LEU A 364 -28.67 32.58 61.80
C LEU A 364 -27.34 33.29 62.05
N ALA A 365 -26.59 32.87 63.02
CA ALA A 365 -25.29 33.41 63.35
C ALA A 365 -24.22 32.31 63.38
N LYS A 366 -22.98 32.64 63.06
CA LYS A 366 -21.84 31.72 63.10
C LYS A 366 -21.30 31.71 64.55
N ASP A 367 -21.26 30.55 65.13
CA ASP A 367 -20.72 30.17 66.42
C ASP A 367 -21.38 30.79 67.66
N LYS A 368 -21.76 32.08 67.67
CA LYS A 368 -22.35 32.73 68.82
C LYS A 368 -23.50 33.65 68.39
N CYS A 369 -24.49 33.77 69.24
CA CYS A 369 -25.57 34.72 68.99
C CYS A 369 -25.12 36.16 69.22
N PRO A 370 -25.59 37.12 68.38
CA PRO A 370 -25.35 38.58 68.62
C PRO A 370 -25.90 39.03 69.96
N ALA A 371 -25.38 40.11 70.47
CA ALA A 371 -25.79 40.70 71.74
C ALA A 371 -27.32 40.92 71.77
N GLY A 372 -27.95 40.43 72.80
CA GLY A 372 -29.43 40.52 72.98
C GLY A 372 -30.24 39.41 72.30
N TYR A 373 -29.62 38.45 71.59
CA TYR A 373 -30.27 37.26 71.05
C TYR A 373 -29.98 36.00 71.87
N LYS A 374 -30.97 35.14 72.05
CA LYS A 374 -30.83 33.83 72.71
C LYS A 374 -30.70 32.73 71.72
N ARG A 375 -29.82 31.80 71.96
CA ARG A 375 -29.62 30.59 71.13
C ARG A 375 -30.84 29.71 71.14
N VAL A 376 -31.39 29.38 70.03
CA VAL A 376 -32.53 28.45 69.94
C VAL A 376 -31.95 27.02 70.03
N LYS A 377 -32.31 26.27 71.07
CA LYS A 377 -32.00 24.84 71.16
C LYS A 377 -32.82 24.16 70.07
N LYS A 378 -32.13 23.37 69.19
CA LYS A 378 -32.85 22.45 68.35
C LYS A 378 -33.62 21.47 69.30
N SER A 379 -34.94 21.43 69.26
CA SER A 379 -35.68 20.32 69.75
C SER A 379 -35.33 19.07 68.98
N SER A 380 -34.82 18.06 69.62
CA SER A 380 -34.49 16.75 69.09
C SER A 380 -35.70 16.13 68.43
#